data_3a449a670c46232436797fbef1d8830a
#
_entry.id   3a449a670c46232436797fbef1d8830a
#
_cell.length_a   1.000
_cell.length_b   1.000
_cell.length_c   1.000
_cell.angle_alpha   90.00
_cell.angle_beta   90.00
_cell.angle_gamma   90.00
#
_symmetry.space_group_name_H-M   'P 1'
#
loop_
_entity.id
_entity.type
_entity.pdbx_description
1 polymer ?
#
loop_
_entity_poly.entity_id
_entity_poly.type
_entity_poly.pdbx_seq_one_letter_code
_entity_poly.pdbx_strand_id
1 'polypeptide(L)'
;MIGSIKAEAARRHADIIAWRRHLHAHPELSYQETSTGKYIAAQLHALGIEVREGIAGTGVIGIVRGAKPGKAICLRADIDALPIQEKNTCDYRSTNDGVMHACGHDAHTAMVLGAGAILHALREEWGGTVLLLFQPGEEKIPGGATLVLKENALRDPVPSAIIGQHCTPELEVGKLGFREGPFMASSDELYITVKGKGGHAAQPEKLIDPIMITAHLLPRLKADFSARYGGGATPSLLAFGKVEALGATNVVPDVVKLAGTLRAFNEEQRADMHQWLPVRANEICEEQRGSCDFEVRKGYPVLVNDDALTARMRSAAEELVGAENVVRMDQRMGSEDFAFYTHVMPGCFFRLGTGAPGQPPRGLHTPTFDIDEEALRIGSEMMVLSAFRELGY
;
A
#
# COMPACT_ATOMS: atom_id res chain seq x y z
N MET A 1 16.70 -18.60 19.91
CA MET A 1 15.64 -17.66 19.51
C MET A 1 14.85 -18.15 18.29
N ILE A 2 15.45 -18.31 17.08
CA ILE A 2 14.72 -18.76 15.85
C ILE A 2 13.99 -20.09 16.07
N GLY A 3 14.61 -21.06 16.76
CA GLY A 3 13.94 -22.34 17.07
C GLY A 3 12.67 -22.17 17.91
N SER A 4 12.67 -21.29 18.93
CA SER A 4 11.49 -20.97 19.76
C SER A 4 10.40 -20.29 18.90
N ILE A 5 10.79 -19.35 18.01
CA ILE A 5 9.85 -18.69 17.08
C ILE A 5 9.17 -19.72 16.18
N LYS A 6 9.93 -20.57 15.50
CA LYS A 6 9.40 -21.61 14.58
C LYS A 6 8.51 -22.61 15.32
N ALA A 7 8.89 -23.03 16.52
CA ALA A 7 8.09 -23.95 17.33
C ALA A 7 6.75 -23.32 17.72
N GLU A 8 6.75 -22.05 18.15
CA GLU A 8 5.51 -21.36 18.53
C GLU A 8 4.65 -21.04 17.31
N ALA A 9 5.24 -20.62 16.19
CA ALA A 9 4.53 -20.41 14.93
C ALA A 9 3.84 -21.69 14.42
N ALA A 10 4.53 -22.83 14.49
CA ALA A 10 3.94 -24.11 14.13
C ALA A 10 2.73 -24.49 15.02
N ARG A 11 2.80 -24.20 16.33
CA ARG A 11 1.66 -24.42 17.25
C ARG A 11 0.46 -23.53 16.94
N ARG A 12 0.71 -22.29 16.46
CA ARG A 12 -0.32 -21.30 16.18
C ARG A 12 -0.81 -21.32 14.72
N HIS A 13 -0.21 -22.12 13.87
CA HIS A 13 -0.50 -22.06 12.43
C HIS A 13 -1.98 -22.26 12.10
N ALA A 14 -2.63 -23.21 12.76
CA ALA A 14 -4.08 -23.44 12.58
C ALA A 14 -4.93 -22.23 13.00
N ASP A 15 -4.57 -21.54 14.09
CA ASP A 15 -5.26 -20.34 14.55
C ASP A 15 -5.07 -19.20 13.53
N ILE A 16 -3.84 -19.01 13.01
CA ILE A 16 -3.52 -17.97 12.03
C ILE A 16 -4.30 -18.18 10.73
N ILE A 17 -4.39 -19.43 10.25
CA ILE A 17 -5.23 -19.79 9.11
C ILE A 17 -6.70 -19.48 9.39
N ALA A 18 -7.20 -19.83 10.57
CA ALA A 18 -8.59 -19.58 10.94
C ALA A 18 -8.91 -18.07 10.98
N TRP A 19 -7.99 -17.25 11.53
CA TRP A 19 -8.13 -15.79 11.53
C TRP A 19 -8.16 -15.22 10.10
N ARG A 20 -7.23 -15.63 9.25
CA ARG A 20 -7.19 -15.23 7.83
C ARG A 20 -8.49 -15.57 7.12
N ARG A 21 -8.96 -16.80 7.24
CA ARG A 21 -10.18 -17.26 6.56
C ARG A 21 -11.42 -16.54 7.06
N HIS A 22 -11.49 -16.24 8.37
CA HIS A 22 -12.57 -15.42 8.91
C HIS A 22 -12.58 -14.01 8.31
N LEU A 23 -11.43 -13.34 8.29
CA LEU A 23 -11.29 -12.00 7.71
C LEU A 23 -11.62 -12.01 6.21
N HIS A 24 -11.14 -13.01 5.48
CA HIS A 24 -11.43 -13.16 4.05
C HIS A 24 -12.92 -13.35 3.76
N ALA A 25 -13.62 -14.09 4.61
CA ALA A 25 -15.05 -14.32 4.47
C ALA A 25 -15.91 -13.09 4.83
N HIS A 26 -15.37 -12.12 5.59
CA HIS A 26 -16.09 -10.94 6.07
C HIS A 26 -15.37 -9.63 5.75
N PRO A 27 -15.05 -9.37 4.47
CA PRO A 27 -14.29 -8.19 4.08
C PRO A 27 -15.11 -6.91 4.22
N GLU A 28 -14.49 -5.83 4.64
CA GLU A 28 -15.09 -4.49 4.73
C GLU A 28 -14.24 -3.48 3.96
N LEU A 29 -14.89 -2.51 3.30
CA LEU A 29 -14.21 -1.49 2.51
C LEU A 29 -13.48 -0.49 3.38
N SER A 30 -12.50 0.23 2.78
CA SER A 30 -11.72 1.30 3.40
C SER A 30 -12.59 2.26 4.22
N TYR A 31 -12.21 2.47 5.48
CA TYR A 31 -12.91 3.30 6.50
C TYR A 31 -14.28 2.77 6.94
N GLN A 32 -14.63 1.53 6.59
CA GLN A 32 -15.85 0.85 7.02
C GLN A 32 -15.56 -0.45 7.78
N GLU A 33 -14.31 -0.69 8.16
CA GLU A 33 -13.77 -1.93 8.73
C GLU A 33 -14.19 -2.11 10.21
N THR A 34 -15.46 -1.81 10.53
CA THR A 34 -15.96 -1.80 11.91
C THR A 34 -16.00 -3.19 12.54
N SER A 35 -16.46 -4.18 11.81
CA SER A 35 -16.52 -5.57 12.29
C SER A 35 -15.14 -6.20 12.31
N THR A 36 -14.30 -5.86 11.32
CA THR A 36 -12.90 -6.25 11.23
C THR A 36 -12.10 -5.76 12.44
N GLY A 37 -12.20 -4.46 12.77
CA GLY A 37 -11.53 -3.90 13.96
C GLY A 37 -11.97 -4.55 15.26
N LYS A 38 -13.29 -4.78 15.45
CA LYS A 38 -13.82 -5.49 16.62
C LYS A 38 -13.33 -6.93 16.69
N TYR A 39 -13.26 -7.62 15.56
CA TYR A 39 -12.76 -8.99 15.51
C TYR A 39 -11.29 -9.04 15.93
N ILE A 40 -10.44 -8.16 15.38
CA ILE A 40 -9.03 -8.05 15.73
C ILE A 40 -8.86 -7.78 17.24
N ALA A 41 -9.59 -6.81 17.79
CA ALA A 41 -9.56 -6.48 19.22
C ALA A 41 -9.95 -7.68 20.07
N ALA A 42 -10.99 -8.42 19.70
CA ALA A 42 -11.42 -9.62 20.39
C ALA A 42 -10.35 -10.73 20.40
N GLN A 43 -9.65 -10.96 19.27
CA GLN A 43 -8.55 -11.93 19.21
C GLN A 43 -7.38 -11.51 20.12
N LEU A 44 -7.00 -10.23 20.10
CA LEU A 44 -5.94 -9.71 20.96
C LEU A 44 -6.30 -9.83 22.45
N HIS A 45 -7.53 -9.51 22.83
CA HIS A 45 -8.02 -9.70 24.21
C HIS A 45 -8.00 -11.18 24.63
N ALA A 46 -8.42 -12.10 23.74
CA ALA A 46 -8.38 -13.53 24.00
C ALA A 46 -6.96 -14.06 24.21
N LEU A 47 -5.97 -13.42 23.59
CA LEU A 47 -4.54 -13.69 23.77
C LEU A 47 -3.96 -13.04 25.04
N GLY A 48 -4.72 -12.20 25.75
CA GLY A 48 -4.24 -11.46 26.93
C GLY A 48 -3.35 -10.25 26.58
N ILE A 49 -3.46 -9.72 25.36
CA ILE A 49 -2.70 -8.57 24.88
C ILE A 49 -3.50 -7.28 25.17
N GLU A 50 -2.80 -6.24 25.65
CA GLU A 50 -3.37 -4.89 25.85
C GLU A 50 -3.82 -4.30 24.51
N VAL A 51 -5.02 -3.69 24.46
CA VAL A 51 -5.63 -3.21 23.20
C VAL A 51 -6.04 -1.74 23.32
N ARG A 52 -5.81 -0.99 22.24
CA ARG A 52 -6.39 0.33 21.99
C ARG A 52 -7.21 0.26 20.70
N GLU A 53 -8.49 0.56 20.81
CA GLU A 53 -9.44 0.53 19.70
C GLU A 53 -9.73 1.94 19.16
N GLY A 54 -10.32 2.01 17.97
CA GLY A 54 -10.76 3.26 17.35
C GLY A 54 -9.63 4.10 16.74
N ILE A 55 -8.48 3.51 16.49
CA ILE A 55 -7.34 4.18 15.82
C ILE A 55 -7.73 4.52 14.39
N ALA A 56 -7.61 5.79 14.01
CA ALA A 56 -8.05 6.29 12.72
C ALA A 56 -9.51 5.87 12.36
N GLY A 57 -10.34 5.73 13.39
CA GLY A 57 -11.76 5.36 13.30
C GLY A 57 -12.03 3.87 13.57
N THR A 58 -11.50 2.95 12.78
CA THR A 58 -11.79 1.50 12.85
C THR A 58 -10.58 0.65 13.19
N GLY A 59 -9.37 1.23 13.18
CA GLY A 59 -8.12 0.52 13.44
C GLY A 59 -7.90 0.17 14.90
N VAL A 60 -6.89 -0.67 15.15
CA VAL A 60 -6.57 -1.22 16.47
C VAL A 60 -5.06 -1.21 16.68
N ILE A 61 -4.61 -0.99 17.92
CA ILE A 61 -3.23 -1.23 18.34
C ILE A 61 -3.22 -2.25 19.46
N GLY A 62 -2.56 -3.39 19.24
CA GLY A 62 -2.15 -4.33 20.30
C GLY A 62 -0.81 -3.92 20.89
N ILE A 63 -0.61 -4.11 22.21
CA ILE A 63 0.65 -3.76 22.89
C ILE A 63 1.17 -5.00 23.60
N VAL A 64 2.28 -5.54 23.12
CA VAL A 64 2.97 -6.67 23.74
C VAL A 64 4.20 -6.16 24.46
N ARG A 65 4.29 -6.42 25.76
CA ARG A 65 5.43 -6.04 26.61
C ARG A 65 6.26 -7.26 26.95
N GLY A 66 7.56 -7.18 26.74
CA GLY A 66 8.54 -8.15 27.22
C GLY A 66 8.78 -8.03 28.73
N ALA A 67 9.53 -8.98 29.28
CA ALA A 67 9.79 -9.07 30.73
C ALA A 67 10.61 -7.89 31.29
N LYS A 68 11.30 -7.14 30.45
CA LYS A 68 12.17 -6.01 30.85
C LYS A 68 11.81 -4.75 30.05
N PRO A 69 11.96 -3.55 30.65
CA PRO A 69 11.88 -2.31 29.90
C PRO A 69 12.90 -2.27 28.75
N GLY A 70 12.57 -1.57 27.67
CA GLY A 70 13.45 -1.44 26.52
C GLY A 70 12.85 -0.53 25.45
N LYS A 71 13.39 -0.60 24.25
CA LYS A 71 12.90 0.11 23.07
C LYS A 71 11.49 -0.35 22.69
N ALA A 72 10.81 0.46 21.93
CA ALA A 72 9.56 0.07 21.27
C ALA A 72 9.77 -0.07 19.76
N ILE A 73 9.05 -0.99 19.14
CA ILE A 73 8.97 -1.18 17.69
C ILE A 73 7.51 -1.37 17.27
N CYS A 74 7.18 -1.00 16.02
CA CYS A 74 5.85 -1.19 15.47
C CYS A 74 5.86 -2.24 14.34
N LEU A 75 4.92 -3.19 14.40
CA LEU A 75 4.59 -4.10 13.30
C LEU A 75 3.23 -3.68 12.75
N ARG A 76 3.15 -3.43 11.44
CA ARG A 76 1.93 -2.91 10.79
C ARG A 76 1.30 -3.94 9.87
N ALA A 77 -0.02 -4.06 9.92
CA ALA A 77 -0.88 -4.60 8.88
C ALA A 77 -1.95 -3.58 8.50
N ASP A 78 -2.30 -3.52 7.23
CA ASP A 78 -3.54 -2.94 6.71
C ASP A 78 -4.71 -3.92 6.93
N ILE A 79 -5.97 -3.41 6.95
CA ILE A 79 -7.12 -4.24 7.29
C ILE A 79 -8.32 -4.10 6.33
N ASP A 80 -8.25 -3.19 5.35
CA ASP A 80 -9.35 -2.91 4.44
C ASP A 80 -9.39 -3.85 3.23
N ALA A 81 -10.55 -3.91 2.57
CA ALA A 81 -10.82 -4.72 1.38
C ALA A 81 -11.22 -3.84 0.20
N LEU A 82 -11.33 -4.47 -0.98
CA LEU A 82 -11.58 -3.84 -2.27
C LEU A 82 -13.01 -4.08 -2.78
N PRO A 83 -13.58 -3.15 -3.57
CA PRO A 83 -14.88 -3.32 -4.20
C PRO A 83 -14.79 -4.26 -5.43
N ILE A 84 -14.49 -5.52 -5.18
CA ILE A 84 -14.30 -6.56 -6.19
C ILE A 84 -15.22 -7.74 -5.87
N GLN A 85 -15.98 -8.21 -6.88
CA GLN A 85 -16.79 -9.41 -6.75
C GLN A 85 -15.89 -10.64 -6.84
N GLU A 86 -15.79 -11.39 -5.75
CA GLU A 86 -14.99 -12.61 -5.70
C GLU A 86 -15.58 -13.71 -6.58
N LYS A 87 -14.68 -14.46 -7.27
CA LYS A 87 -15.01 -15.61 -8.12
C LYS A 87 -14.39 -16.92 -7.64
N ASN A 88 -13.73 -16.93 -6.50
CA ASN A 88 -13.22 -18.16 -5.89
C ASN A 88 -14.37 -19.06 -5.43
N THR A 89 -14.07 -20.35 -5.32
CA THR A 89 -15.02 -21.39 -4.87
C THR A 89 -14.62 -22.02 -3.55
N CYS A 90 -13.64 -21.44 -2.84
CA CYS A 90 -13.20 -21.93 -1.53
C CYS A 90 -14.28 -21.70 -0.46
N ASP A 91 -14.23 -22.48 0.62
CA ASP A 91 -15.21 -22.46 1.71
C ASP A 91 -15.20 -21.13 2.50
N TYR A 92 -14.08 -20.41 2.45
CA TYR A 92 -13.87 -19.13 3.12
C TYR A 92 -14.02 -17.91 2.20
N ARG A 93 -14.59 -18.07 1.00
CA ARG A 93 -14.85 -16.95 0.10
C ARG A 93 -15.68 -15.87 0.77
N SER A 94 -15.56 -14.64 0.29
CA SER A 94 -16.35 -13.50 0.78
C SER A 94 -17.85 -13.80 0.82
N THR A 95 -18.47 -13.45 1.95
CA THR A 95 -19.93 -13.46 2.14
C THR A 95 -20.55 -12.10 1.85
N ASN A 96 -19.72 -11.06 1.56
CA ASN A 96 -20.17 -9.71 1.25
C ASN A 96 -20.11 -9.48 -0.26
N ASP A 97 -21.28 -9.44 -0.92
CA ASP A 97 -21.36 -9.22 -2.36
C ASP A 97 -20.63 -7.94 -2.80
N GLY A 98 -19.80 -8.08 -3.82
CA GLY A 98 -19.04 -6.97 -4.39
C GLY A 98 -17.85 -6.53 -3.58
N VAL A 99 -17.47 -7.22 -2.49
CA VAL A 99 -16.33 -6.88 -1.65
C VAL A 99 -15.44 -8.10 -1.45
N MET A 100 -14.11 -7.94 -1.58
CA MET A 100 -13.14 -9.02 -1.45
C MET A 100 -11.80 -8.50 -0.92
N HIS A 101 -11.14 -9.28 -0.06
CA HIS A 101 -9.71 -9.08 0.23
C HIS A 101 -8.86 -9.53 -0.96
N ALA A 102 -8.78 -8.70 -2.00
CA ALA A 102 -8.03 -9.00 -3.23
C ALA A 102 -6.60 -8.43 -3.24
N CYS A 103 -6.15 -7.82 -2.12
CA CYS A 103 -4.77 -7.36 -1.92
C CYS A 103 -4.02 -8.14 -0.83
N GLY A 104 -4.71 -9.02 -0.08
CA GLY A 104 -4.08 -9.86 0.94
C GLY A 104 -4.03 -9.24 2.33
N HIS A 105 -4.80 -8.16 2.59
CA HIS A 105 -4.83 -7.49 3.89
C HIS A 105 -5.40 -8.40 5.01
N ASP A 106 -6.25 -9.37 4.67
CA ASP A 106 -6.66 -10.46 5.54
C ASP A 106 -5.47 -11.31 6.02
N ALA A 107 -4.54 -11.61 5.11
CA ALA A 107 -3.32 -12.35 5.44
C ALA A 107 -2.34 -11.47 6.24
N HIS A 108 -2.16 -10.18 5.87
CA HIS A 108 -1.32 -9.26 6.64
C HIS A 108 -1.80 -9.14 8.08
N THR A 109 -3.11 -8.97 8.27
CA THR A 109 -3.77 -8.93 9.58
C THR A 109 -3.55 -10.23 10.36
N ALA A 110 -3.80 -11.38 9.76
CA ALA A 110 -3.62 -12.68 10.40
C ALA A 110 -2.17 -12.92 10.82
N MET A 111 -1.21 -12.51 9.99
CA MET A 111 0.22 -12.65 10.29
C MET A 111 0.67 -11.75 11.44
N VAL A 112 0.16 -10.51 11.55
CA VAL A 112 0.47 -9.62 12.67
C VAL A 112 -0.22 -10.09 13.95
N LEU A 113 -1.44 -10.64 13.89
CA LEU A 113 -2.07 -11.34 15.02
C LEU A 113 -1.22 -12.54 15.47
N GLY A 114 -0.75 -13.35 14.50
CA GLY A 114 0.16 -14.47 14.74
C GLY A 114 1.47 -14.04 15.40
N ALA A 115 2.07 -12.96 14.89
CA ALA A 115 3.27 -12.39 15.51
C ALA A 115 3.00 -11.94 16.95
N GLY A 116 1.86 -11.30 17.21
CA GLY A 116 1.44 -10.91 18.56
C GLY A 116 1.30 -12.10 19.51
N ALA A 117 0.68 -13.17 19.04
CA ALA A 117 0.53 -14.41 19.83
C ALA A 117 1.87 -15.06 20.17
N ILE A 118 2.80 -15.12 19.20
CA ILE A 118 4.14 -15.67 19.38
C ILE A 118 4.96 -14.79 20.35
N LEU A 119 4.97 -13.47 20.14
CA LEU A 119 5.66 -12.50 21.00
C LEU A 119 5.14 -12.59 22.45
N HIS A 120 3.81 -12.69 22.64
CA HIS A 120 3.22 -12.82 23.97
C HIS A 120 3.58 -14.14 24.65
N ALA A 121 3.60 -15.24 23.90
CA ALA A 121 4.01 -16.56 24.44
C ALA A 121 5.49 -16.56 24.88
N LEU A 122 6.36 -15.85 24.16
CA LEU A 122 7.79 -15.77 24.42
C LEU A 122 8.18 -14.53 25.28
N ARG A 123 7.22 -13.82 25.90
CA ARG A 123 7.46 -12.52 26.53
C ARG A 123 8.51 -12.53 27.64
N GLU A 124 8.76 -13.67 28.29
CA GLU A 124 9.78 -13.83 29.33
C GLU A 124 11.21 -13.88 28.75
N GLU A 125 11.35 -14.10 27.44
CA GLU A 125 12.64 -14.27 26.76
C GLU A 125 13.21 -12.96 26.21
N TRP A 126 12.43 -11.85 26.21
CA TRP A 126 12.84 -10.58 25.62
C TRP A 126 12.41 -9.36 26.45
N GLY A 127 12.91 -8.18 26.11
CA GLY A 127 12.56 -6.91 26.74
C GLY A 127 12.22 -5.85 25.68
N GLY A 128 11.50 -4.81 26.13
CA GLY A 128 10.97 -3.76 25.26
C GLY A 128 9.47 -3.89 25.05
N THR A 129 8.97 -3.22 24.00
CA THR A 129 7.55 -3.19 23.65
C THR A 129 7.36 -3.35 22.15
N VAL A 130 6.42 -4.19 21.74
CA VAL A 130 6.01 -4.30 20.34
C VAL A 130 4.58 -3.77 20.21
N LEU A 131 4.39 -2.76 19.36
CA LEU A 131 3.10 -2.27 18.94
C LEU A 131 2.66 -3.06 17.70
N LEU A 132 1.46 -3.62 17.74
CA LEU A 132 0.81 -4.32 16.63
C LEU A 132 -0.23 -3.37 16.06
N LEU A 133 0.11 -2.65 15.00
CA LEU A 133 -0.77 -1.68 14.36
C LEU A 133 -1.60 -2.36 13.27
N PHE A 134 -2.91 -2.38 13.45
CA PHE A 134 -3.89 -2.80 12.45
C PHE A 134 -4.55 -1.53 11.89
N GLN A 135 -4.09 -1.13 10.72
CA GLN A 135 -4.38 0.17 10.13
C GLN A 135 -5.52 0.08 9.11
N PRO A 136 -6.58 0.93 9.22
CA PRO A 136 -7.64 0.98 8.22
C PRO A 136 -7.25 1.76 6.97
N GLY A 137 -8.01 1.60 5.88
CA GLY A 137 -8.07 2.54 4.78
C GLY A 137 -6.80 2.73 3.98
N GLU A 138 -6.04 1.66 3.67
CA GLU A 138 -4.85 1.74 2.82
C GLU A 138 -5.23 2.04 1.36
N GLU A 139 -6.28 1.42 0.84
CA GLU A 139 -6.69 1.44 -0.58
C GLU A 139 -7.38 2.74 -1.00
N LYS A 140 -7.57 3.69 -0.07
CA LYS A 140 -8.32 4.92 -0.34
C LYS A 140 -7.66 6.16 0.24
N ILE A 141 -7.39 7.15 -0.63
CA ILE A 141 -6.90 8.47 -0.22
C ILE A 141 -7.83 9.09 0.85
N PRO A 142 -7.30 9.67 1.92
CA PRO A 142 -5.91 10.11 2.12
C PRO A 142 -4.95 9.04 2.65
N GLY A 143 -5.38 7.79 2.85
CA GLY A 143 -4.63 6.73 3.49
C GLY A 143 -4.76 6.74 5.01
N GLY A 144 -5.04 5.56 5.60
CA GLY A 144 -5.18 5.42 7.05
C GLY A 144 -3.92 5.80 7.82
N ALA A 145 -2.73 5.60 7.21
CA ALA A 145 -1.46 6.00 7.80
C ALA A 145 -1.42 7.49 8.15
N THR A 146 -1.98 8.38 7.30
CA THR A 146 -2.05 9.81 7.60
C THR A 146 -2.93 10.11 8.81
N LEU A 147 -4.02 9.36 8.98
CA LEU A 147 -4.94 9.51 10.10
C LEU A 147 -4.30 9.02 11.41
N VAL A 148 -3.63 7.85 11.39
CA VAL A 148 -2.86 7.31 12.52
C VAL A 148 -1.81 8.31 13.00
N LEU A 149 -1.05 8.90 12.05
CA LEU A 149 -0.04 9.91 12.38
C LEU A 149 -0.65 11.21 12.91
N LYS A 150 -1.74 11.68 12.32
CA LYS A 150 -2.46 12.89 12.75
C LYS A 150 -3.03 12.76 14.16
N GLU A 151 -3.50 11.60 14.55
CA GLU A 151 -3.98 11.29 15.89
C GLU A 151 -2.86 11.08 16.90
N ASN A 152 -1.59 11.04 16.44
CA ASN A 152 -0.43 10.68 17.25
C ASN A 152 -0.60 9.31 17.95
N ALA A 153 -1.22 8.33 17.29
CA ALA A 153 -1.55 7.04 17.89
C ALA A 153 -0.31 6.23 18.31
N LEU A 154 0.86 6.51 17.70
CA LEU A 154 2.14 5.83 17.96
C LEU A 154 3.06 6.61 18.93
N ARG A 155 2.52 7.49 19.78
CA ARG A 155 3.37 8.30 20.68
C ARG A 155 3.61 7.69 22.07
N ASP A 156 2.89 6.64 22.43
CA ASP A 156 3.01 6.01 23.75
C ASP A 156 2.87 4.48 23.64
N PRO A 157 4.02 3.77 23.64
CA PRO A 157 5.38 4.29 23.48
C PRO A 157 5.68 4.70 22.03
N VAL A 158 6.64 5.61 21.84
CA VAL A 158 7.13 5.95 20.49
C VAL A 158 7.99 4.81 19.95
N PRO A 159 7.64 4.17 18.83
CA PRO A 159 8.46 3.13 18.24
C PRO A 159 9.73 3.72 17.59
N SER A 160 10.86 3.03 17.74
CA SER A 160 12.13 3.40 17.11
C SER A 160 12.18 3.05 15.62
N ALA A 161 11.31 2.15 15.18
CA ALA A 161 11.16 1.73 13.79
C ALA A 161 9.77 1.12 13.56
N ILE A 162 9.35 1.08 12.29
CA ILE A 162 8.13 0.42 11.86
C ILE A 162 8.42 -0.59 10.76
N ILE A 163 7.80 -1.77 10.84
CA ILE A 163 7.96 -2.84 9.86
C ILE A 163 6.61 -3.24 9.31
N GLY A 164 6.52 -3.34 7.99
CA GLY A 164 5.37 -3.85 7.27
C GLY A 164 5.79 -4.92 6.27
N GLN A 165 4.84 -5.79 5.91
CA GLN A 165 5.01 -6.80 4.86
C GLN A 165 3.83 -6.78 3.91
N HIS A 166 4.05 -7.26 2.68
CA HIS A 166 2.98 -7.35 1.70
C HIS A 166 3.05 -8.65 0.90
N CYS A 167 1.93 -9.29 0.73
CA CYS A 167 1.75 -10.45 -0.12
C CYS A 167 2.21 -10.17 -1.56
N THR A 168 2.93 -11.14 -2.14
CA THR A 168 3.46 -11.02 -3.50
C THR A 168 3.27 -12.35 -4.23
N PRO A 169 2.17 -12.50 -4.98
CA PRO A 169 1.87 -13.76 -5.67
C PRO A 169 2.88 -14.18 -6.74
N GLU A 170 3.67 -13.21 -7.26
CA GLU A 170 4.74 -13.46 -8.23
C GLU A 170 5.98 -14.13 -7.60
N LEU A 171 6.09 -14.09 -6.27
CA LEU A 171 7.07 -14.85 -5.51
C LEU A 171 6.42 -16.11 -4.95
N GLU A 172 7.09 -17.25 -5.14
CA GLU A 172 6.65 -18.50 -4.50
C GLU A 172 6.73 -18.40 -2.97
N VAL A 173 5.84 -19.11 -2.30
CA VAL A 173 5.89 -19.27 -0.83
C VAL A 173 7.28 -19.76 -0.38
N GLY A 174 7.76 -19.24 0.74
CA GLY A 174 9.12 -19.49 1.22
C GLY A 174 10.13 -18.42 0.84
N LYS A 175 9.82 -17.55 -0.13
CA LYS A 175 10.71 -16.47 -0.54
C LYS A 175 10.34 -15.13 0.11
N LEU A 176 11.36 -14.32 0.43
CA LEU A 176 11.24 -12.98 1.00
C LEU A 176 11.98 -11.99 0.11
N GLY A 177 11.36 -10.85 -0.18
CA GLY A 177 11.91 -9.84 -1.07
C GLY A 177 12.19 -8.51 -0.38
N PHE A 178 13.40 -7.96 -0.54
CA PHE A 178 13.82 -6.71 0.08
C PHE A 178 14.39 -5.73 -0.94
N ARG A 179 14.26 -4.46 -0.62
CA ARG A 179 14.91 -3.37 -1.35
C ARG A 179 15.20 -2.22 -0.39
N GLU A 180 16.44 -1.77 -0.34
CA GLU A 180 16.89 -0.58 0.35
C GLU A 180 16.53 0.69 -0.46
N GLY A 181 16.30 1.81 0.23
CA GLY A 181 15.98 3.11 -0.39
C GLY A 181 14.59 3.17 -1.04
N PRO A 182 14.43 3.96 -2.11
CA PRO A 182 13.15 4.11 -2.80
C PRO A 182 12.64 2.79 -3.37
N PHE A 183 11.48 2.32 -2.87
CA PHE A 183 10.94 1.01 -3.19
C PHE A 183 9.63 1.08 -3.98
N MET A 184 8.64 1.87 -3.50
CA MET A 184 7.37 2.05 -4.22
C MET A 184 7.16 3.51 -4.58
N ALA A 185 6.55 3.73 -5.75
CA ALA A 185 6.35 5.06 -6.28
C ALA A 185 5.35 5.88 -5.44
N SER A 186 5.50 7.20 -5.50
CA SER A 186 4.44 8.12 -5.10
C SER A 186 3.20 7.94 -5.98
N SER A 187 2.05 8.41 -5.52
CA SER A 187 0.84 8.45 -6.35
C SER A 187 0.14 9.80 -6.22
N ASP A 188 -0.11 10.42 -7.37
CA ASP A 188 -0.90 11.63 -7.44
C ASP A 188 -2.01 11.46 -8.48
N GLU A 189 -3.15 12.09 -8.22
CA GLU A 189 -4.23 12.20 -9.19
C GLU A 189 -4.15 13.54 -9.90
N LEU A 190 -4.34 13.52 -11.21
CA LEU A 190 -4.30 14.69 -12.08
C LEU A 190 -5.68 14.91 -12.68
N TYR A 191 -6.19 16.13 -12.57
CA TYR A 191 -7.43 16.54 -13.19
C TYR A 191 -7.20 17.77 -14.06
N ILE A 192 -7.55 17.68 -15.36
CA ILE A 192 -7.40 18.79 -16.30
C ILE A 192 -8.78 19.12 -16.88
N THR A 193 -9.15 20.39 -16.85
CA THR A 193 -10.31 20.90 -17.57
C THR A 193 -9.82 21.80 -18.69
N VAL A 194 -9.78 21.26 -19.91
CA VAL A 194 -9.46 22.03 -21.12
C VAL A 194 -10.66 22.88 -21.51
N LYS A 195 -10.41 24.17 -21.72
CA LYS A 195 -11.45 25.17 -22.00
C LYS A 195 -11.25 25.74 -23.40
N GLY A 196 -12.35 25.83 -24.12
CA GLY A 196 -12.43 26.43 -25.44
C GLY A 196 -13.68 27.28 -25.60
N LYS A 197 -14.20 27.30 -26.80
CA LYS A 197 -15.48 27.93 -27.16
C LYS A 197 -16.20 26.98 -28.11
N GLY A 198 -17.23 26.32 -27.58
CA GLY A 198 -18.06 25.41 -28.31
C GLY A 198 -19.06 26.12 -29.25
N GLY A 199 -19.89 25.30 -29.89
CA GLY A 199 -20.93 25.79 -30.78
C GLY A 199 -21.24 24.84 -31.93
N HIS A 200 -21.85 25.38 -32.98
CA HIS A 200 -22.28 24.59 -34.15
C HIS A 200 -21.06 24.16 -34.98
N ALA A 201 -20.85 22.85 -35.14
CA ALA A 201 -19.68 22.29 -35.81
C ALA A 201 -19.50 22.75 -37.27
N ALA A 202 -20.56 23.20 -37.96
CA ALA A 202 -20.46 23.77 -39.30
C ALA A 202 -19.98 25.22 -39.33
N GLN A 203 -19.63 25.83 -38.20
CA GLN A 203 -19.09 27.20 -38.10
C GLN A 203 -17.73 27.21 -37.40
N PRO A 204 -16.70 26.52 -37.95
CA PRO A 204 -15.43 26.29 -37.25
C PRO A 204 -14.68 27.59 -36.96
N GLU A 205 -14.90 28.64 -37.74
CA GLU A 205 -14.28 29.97 -37.57
C GLU A 205 -14.73 30.70 -36.31
N LYS A 206 -15.85 30.28 -35.70
CA LYS A 206 -16.40 30.86 -34.47
C LYS A 206 -16.01 30.06 -33.20
N LEU A 207 -15.37 28.90 -33.40
CA LEU A 207 -15.05 27.95 -32.33
C LEU A 207 -13.58 28.11 -31.88
N ILE A 208 -13.35 27.66 -30.63
CA ILE A 208 -12.05 27.26 -30.11
C ILE A 208 -12.30 25.85 -29.62
N ASP A 209 -12.00 24.86 -30.43
CA ASP A 209 -12.42 23.48 -30.20
C ASP A 209 -11.60 22.78 -29.10
N PRO A 210 -12.17 22.54 -27.90
CA PRO A 210 -11.43 21.92 -26.79
C PRO A 210 -11.14 20.44 -27.04
N ILE A 211 -11.85 19.76 -27.94
CA ILE A 211 -11.55 18.37 -28.33
C ILE A 211 -10.25 18.36 -29.12
N MET A 212 -10.10 19.25 -30.09
CA MET A 212 -8.85 19.35 -30.87
C MET A 212 -7.68 19.83 -30.02
N ILE A 213 -7.90 20.79 -29.10
CA ILE A 213 -6.91 21.20 -28.11
C ILE A 213 -6.45 19.99 -27.27
N THR A 214 -7.38 19.17 -26.77
CA THR A 214 -7.08 17.97 -26.00
C THR A 214 -6.29 16.94 -26.81
N ALA A 215 -6.69 16.71 -28.07
CA ALA A 215 -5.99 15.81 -28.99
C ALA A 215 -4.54 16.25 -29.26
N HIS A 216 -4.26 17.55 -29.20
CA HIS A 216 -2.92 18.10 -29.32
C HIS A 216 -2.15 18.10 -28.00
N LEU A 217 -2.84 18.42 -26.89
CA LEU A 217 -2.29 18.48 -25.55
C LEU A 217 -1.67 17.14 -25.09
N LEU A 218 -2.42 16.06 -25.19
CA LEU A 218 -2.01 14.78 -24.59
C LEU A 218 -0.70 14.24 -25.15
N PRO A 219 -0.50 14.07 -26.48
CA PRO A 219 0.75 13.57 -27.03
C PRO A 219 1.92 14.53 -26.78
N ARG A 220 1.68 15.84 -26.86
CA ARG A 220 2.71 16.85 -26.66
C ARG A 220 3.17 16.90 -25.21
N LEU A 221 2.25 16.94 -24.25
CA LEU A 221 2.55 16.94 -22.82
C LEU A 221 3.31 15.67 -22.41
N LYS A 222 2.90 14.49 -22.93
CA LYS A 222 3.63 13.23 -22.73
C LYS A 222 5.04 13.25 -23.30
N ALA A 223 5.23 13.80 -24.50
CA ALA A 223 6.54 13.90 -25.12
C ALA A 223 7.47 14.84 -24.33
N ASP A 224 6.96 16.00 -23.94
CA ASP A 224 7.70 16.99 -23.16
C ASP A 224 8.04 16.47 -21.74
N PHE A 225 7.11 15.74 -21.12
CA PHE A 225 7.34 15.03 -19.84
C PHE A 225 8.45 13.98 -19.97
N SER A 226 8.38 13.15 -21.01
CA SER A 226 9.41 12.12 -21.26
C SER A 226 10.78 12.74 -21.56
N ALA A 227 10.84 13.84 -22.30
CA ALA A 227 12.08 14.56 -22.58
C ALA A 227 12.70 15.15 -21.30
N ARG A 228 11.87 15.66 -20.38
CA ARG A 228 12.34 16.29 -19.13
C ARG A 228 12.69 15.27 -18.04
N TYR A 229 11.90 14.20 -17.89
CA TYR A 229 11.99 13.27 -16.75
C TYR A 229 12.30 11.82 -17.14
N GLY A 230 12.26 11.47 -18.42
CA GLY A 230 12.43 10.07 -18.87
C GLY A 230 13.86 9.59 -19.02
N GLY A 231 14.85 10.50 -18.99
CA GLY A 231 16.28 10.16 -19.16
C GLY A 231 17.04 9.91 -17.85
N GLY A 232 16.38 9.96 -16.68
CA GLY A 232 16.99 9.81 -15.37
C GLY A 232 17.14 8.36 -14.93
N ALA A 233 18.01 8.13 -13.94
CA ALA A 233 18.16 6.82 -13.27
C ALA A 233 16.89 6.39 -12.50
N THR A 234 15.96 7.32 -12.28
CA THR A 234 14.74 7.12 -11.51
C THR A 234 13.53 7.17 -12.44
N PRO A 235 12.77 6.08 -12.60
CA PRO A 235 11.61 6.06 -13.47
C PRO A 235 10.51 7.00 -12.97
N SER A 236 9.73 7.54 -13.92
CA SER A 236 8.53 8.32 -13.65
C SER A 236 7.43 7.97 -14.64
N LEU A 237 6.17 8.18 -14.25
CA LEU A 237 5.01 7.85 -15.08
C LEU A 237 4.02 9.02 -15.09
N LEU A 238 3.63 9.45 -16.29
CA LEU A 238 2.46 10.28 -16.52
C LEU A 238 1.47 9.50 -17.41
N ALA A 239 0.28 9.23 -16.90
CA ALA A 239 -0.75 8.51 -17.64
C ALA A 239 -2.13 9.16 -17.46
N PHE A 240 -2.95 9.11 -18.52
CA PHE A 240 -4.33 9.58 -18.50
C PHE A 240 -5.25 8.41 -18.80
N GLY A 241 -6.16 8.12 -17.87
CA GLY A 241 -7.12 7.02 -17.96
C GLY A 241 -8.54 7.47 -18.35
N LYS A 242 -8.82 8.79 -18.32
CA LYS A 242 -10.14 9.33 -18.63
C LYS A 242 -10.05 10.57 -19.50
N VAL A 243 -10.90 10.59 -20.56
CA VAL A 243 -11.19 11.77 -21.41
C VAL A 243 -12.70 11.85 -21.55
N GLU A 244 -13.30 12.97 -21.19
CA GLU A 244 -14.75 13.20 -21.23
C GLU A 244 -15.08 14.50 -21.95
N ALA A 245 -15.77 14.38 -23.08
CA ALA A 245 -16.22 15.50 -23.92
C ALA A 245 -17.72 15.32 -24.18
N LEU A 246 -18.55 16.14 -23.55
CA LEU A 246 -20.00 16.05 -23.64
C LEU A 246 -20.54 16.98 -24.73
N GLY A 247 -20.36 16.59 -25.98
CA GLY A 247 -20.90 17.25 -27.16
C GLY A 247 -21.92 16.39 -27.90
N ALA A 248 -22.24 16.75 -29.13
CA ALA A 248 -23.03 15.95 -30.06
C ALA A 248 -22.35 15.94 -31.43
N THR A 249 -22.85 15.14 -32.38
CA THR A 249 -22.27 15.02 -33.73
C THR A 249 -22.10 16.35 -34.45
N ASN A 250 -22.95 17.34 -34.16
CA ASN A 250 -22.95 18.67 -34.75
C ASN A 250 -22.79 19.81 -33.72
N VAL A 251 -22.44 19.47 -32.45
CA VAL A 251 -22.24 20.45 -31.38
C VAL A 251 -20.88 20.18 -30.71
N VAL A 252 -19.96 21.11 -30.84
CA VAL A 252 -18.68 21.12 -30.13
C VAL A 252 -18.91 21.62 -28.71
N PRO A 253 -18.43 20.91 -27.64
CA PRO A 253 -18.59 21.35 -26.27
C PRO A 253 -17.66 22.53 -25.93
N ASP A 254 -17.93 23.23 -24.81
CA ASP A 254 -17.06 24.30 -24.31
C ASP A 254 -15.84 23.76 -23.54
N VAL A 255 -15.93 22.55 -23.02
CA VAL A 255 -14.92 21.96 -22.16
C VAL A 255 -14.70 20.47 -22.44
N VAL A 256 -13.47 20.00 -22.19
CA VAL A 256 -13.11 18.59 -22.11
C VAL A 256 -12.44 18.34 -20.76
N LYS A 257 -12.86 17.28 -20.06
CA LYS A 257 -12.30 16.88 -18.77
C LYS A 257 -11.41 15.65 -18.91
N LEU A 258 -10.26 15.69 -18.26
CA LEU A 258 -9.29 14.60 -18.23
C LEU A 258 -9.03 14.19 -16.78
N ALA A 259 -8.77 12.90 -16.57
CA ALA A 259 -8.21 12.43 -15.31
C ALA A 259 -7.03 11.49 -15.58
N GLY A 260 -5.99 11.62 -14.76
CA GLY A 260 -4.76 10.87 -14.93
C GLY A 260 -4.05 10.61 -13.61
N THR A 261 -2.87 10.00 -13.69
CA THR A 261 -2.01 9.71 -12.54
C THR A 261 -0.57 10.10 -12.85
N LEU A 262 0.12 10.53 -11.79
CA LEU A 262 1.55 10.81 -11.78
C LEU A 262 2.23 9.89 -10.77
N ARG A 263 3.37 9.28 -11.16
CA ARG A 263 4.20 8.44 -10.30
C ARG A 263 5.64 8.91 -10.35
N ALA A 264 6.31 8.92 -9.20
CA ALA A 264 7.72 9.28 -9.08
C ALA A 264 8.38 8.46 -7.96
N PHE A 265 9.72 8.33 -8.00
CA PHE A 265 10.51 7.69 -6.95
C PHE A 265 11.44 8.68 -6.22
N ASN A 266 11.24 9.97 -6.44
CA ASN A 266 11.98 11.04 -5.78
C ASN A 266 11.06 12.21 -5.49
N GLU A 267 10.98 12.65 -4.23
CA GLU A 267 10.05 13.70 -3.79
C GLU A 267 10.42 15.09 -4.33
N GLU A 268 11.70 15.40 -4.55
CA GLU A 268 12.12 16.67 -5.15
C GLU A 268 11.67 16.73 -6.61
N GLN A 269 11.91 15.63 -7.36
CA GLN A 269 11.45 15.51 -8.74
C GLN A 269 9.91 15.57 -8.82
N ARG A 270 9.20 14.91 -7.88
CA ARG A 270 7.74 14.96 -7.77
C ARG A 270 7.25 16.40 -7.56
N ALA A 271 7.91 17.14 -6.67
CA ALA A 271 7.57 18.55 -6.42
C ALA A 271 7.79 19.44 -7.66
N ASP A 272 8.88 19.23 -8.41
CA ASP A 272 9.11 19.91 -9.69
C ASP A 272 8.03 19.57 -10.72
N MET A 273 7.64 18.31 -10.83
CA MET A 273 6.55 17.87 -11.71
C MET A 273 5.21 18.53 -11.36
N HIS A 274 4.88 18.69 -10.07
CA HIS A 274 3.65 19.36 -9.64
C HIS A 274 3.61 20.84 -10.05
N GLN A 275 4.76 21.49 -10.13
CA GLN A 275 4.84 22.89 -10.58
C GLN A 275 4.88 23.00 -12.10
N TRP A 276 5.62 22.12 -12.75
CA TRP A 276 5.86 22.20 -14.20
C TRP A 276 4.65 21.75 -15.04
N LEU A 277 3.96 20.68 -14.66
CA LEU A 277 2.85 20.12 -15.43
C LEU A 277 1.71 21.12 -15.69
N PRO A 278 1.20 21.87 -14.69
CA PRO A 278 0.14 22.86 -14.91
C PRO A 278 0.55 23.96 -15.87
N VAL A 279 1.77 24.48 -15.71
CA VAL A 279 2.31 25.54 -16.57
C VAL A 279 2.42 25.05 -18.01
N ARG A 280 3.06 23.89 -18.20
CA ARG A 280 3.29 23.35 -19.54
C ARG A 280 1.98 22.97 -20.25
N ALA A 281 1.03 22.40 -19.53
CA ALA A 281 -0.28 22.07 -20.08
C ALA A 281 -1.01 23.33 -20.57
N ASN A 282 -0.98 24.41 -19.79
CA ASN A 282 -1.63 25.67 -20.18
C ASN A 282 -0.95 26.32 -21.38
N GLU A 283 0.38 26.35 -21.44
CA GLU A 283 1.14 26.83 -22.61
C GLU A 283 0.70 26.11 -23.90
N ILE A 284 0.57 24.79 -23.87
CA ILE A 284 0.13 23.99 -25.02
C ILE A 284 -1.32 24.32 -25.42
N CYS A 285 -2.20 24.58 -24.45
CA CYS A 285 -3.57 24.98 -24.72
C CYS A 285 -3.63 26.39 -25.34
N GLU A 286 -2.81 27.34 -24.87
CA GLU A 286 -2.74 28.70 -25.38
C GLU A 286 -2.23 28.78 -26.85
N GLU A 287 -1.32 27.87 -27.26
CA GLU A 287 -0.92 27.71 -28.64
C GLU A 287 -2.12 27.50 -29.59
N GLN A 288 -3.21 26.94 -29.07
CA GLN A 288 -4.47 26.69 -29.78
C GLN A 288 -5.58 27.68 -29.40
N ARG A 289 -5.26 28.80 -28.75
CA ARG A 289 -6.17 29.85 -28.26
C ARG A 289 -7.14 29.40 -27.16
N GLY A 290 -6.90 28.26 -26.55
CA GLY A 290 -7.66 27.77 -25.38
C GLY A 290 -6.89 27.99 -24.08
N SER A 291 -7.38 27.37 -23.02
CA SER A 291 -6.72 27.35 -21.72
C SER A 291 -7.05 26.05 -20.97
N CYS A 292 -6.39 25.79 -19.86
CA CYS A 292 -6.81 24.70 -18.99
C CYS A 292 -6.68 25.06 -17.50
N ASP A 293 -7.59 24.51 -16.68
CA ASP A 293 -7.37 24.38 -15.26
C ASP A 293 -6.72 23.02 -15.01
N PHE A 294 -5.62 23.00 -14.27
CA PHE A 294 -4.89 21.78 -13.94
C PHE A 294 -4.81 21.65 -12.42
N GLU A 295 -5.45 20.62 -11.87
CA GLU A 295 -5.43 20.28 -10.44
C GLU A 295 -4.54 19.06 -10.23
N VAL A 296 -3.61 19.16 -9.27
CA VAL A 296 -2.84 18.01 -8.75
C VAL A 296 -3.33 17.68 -7.35
N ARG A 297 -3.94 16.52 -7.19
CA ARG A 297 -4.29 15.99 -5.87
C ARG A 297 -3.18 15.07 -5.40
N LYS A 298 -2.47 15.54 -4.38
CA LYS A 298 -1.37 14.78 -3.78
C LYS A 298 -1.93 13.55 -3.07
N GLY A 299 -1.45 12.38 -3.46
CA GLY A 299 -1.69 11.12 -2.80
C GLY A 299 -0.48 10.67 -1.98
N TYR A 300 -0.15 9.39 -2.03
CA TYR A 300 0.90 8.79 -1.22
C TYR A 300 2.30 9.25 -1.65
N PRO A 301 3.22 9.49 -0.70
CA PRO A 301 4.60 9.82 -1.02
C PRO A 301 5.37 8.60 -1.51
N VAL A 302 6.62 8.79 -1.89
CA VAL A 302 7.54 7.69 -2.21
C VAL A 302 7.77 6.85 -0.95
N LEU A 303 7.56 5.54 -1.02
CA LEU A 303 7.96 4.64 0.04
C LEU A 303 9.46 4.44 -0.02
N VAL A 304 10.16 4.88 1.03
CA VAL A 304 11.61 4.79 1.14
C VAL A 304 11.97 3.93 2.34
N ASN A 305 12.46 2.73 2.08
CA ASN A 305 12.97 1.86 3.13
C ASN A 305 14.28 2.41 3.69
N ASP A 306 14.42 2.41 5.03
CA ASP A 306 15.70 2.74 5.70
C ASP A 306 16.75 1.68 5.35
N ASP A 307 17.89 2.12 4.83
CA ASP A 307 18.92 1.21 4.32
C ASP A 307 19.47 0.29 5.41
N ALA A 308 19.78 0.84 6.60
CA ALA A 308 20.38 0.08 7.68
C ALA A 308 19.37 -0.90 8.31
N LEU A 309 18.13 -0.48 8.51
CA LEU A 309 17.04 -1.33 9.00
C LEU A 309 16.79 -2.47 8.01
N THR A 310 16.66 -2.15 6.72
CA THR A 310 16.37 -3.14 5.67
C THR A 310 17.50 -4.16 5.54
N ALA A 311 18.76 -3.73 5.63
CA ALA A 311 19.90 -4.66 5.63
C ALA A 311 19.83 -5.65 6.82
N ARG A 312 19.46 -5.17 8.03
CA ARG A 312 19.28 -6.06 9.20
C ARG A 312 18.11 -7.01 8.99
N MET A 313 16.98 -6.54 8.46
CA MET A 313 15.81 -7.39 8.18
C MET A 313 16.11 -8.44 7.11
N ARG A 314 16.87 -8.09 6.07
CA ARG A 314 17.33 -9.03 5.05
C ARG A 314 18.24 -10.11 5.66
N SER A 315 19.19 -9.73 6.49
CA SER A 315 20.05 -10.72 7.18
C SER A 315 19.24 -11.66 8.08
N ALA A 316 18.23 -11.13 8.81
CA ALA A 316 17.32 -11.95 9.60
C ALA A 316 16.51 -12.92 8.73
N ALA A 317 16.07 -12.47 7.55
CA ALA A 317 15.37 -13.33 6.58
C ALA A 317 16.29 -14.46 6.07
N GLU A 318 17.55 -14.17 5.75
CA GLU A 318 18.54 -15.17 5.34
C GLU A 318 18.75 -16.25 6.41
N GLU A 319 18.72 -15.88 7.69
CA GLU A 319 18.78 -16.84 8.80
C GLU A 319 17.48 -17.67 8.93
N LEU A 320 16.32 -17.08 8.60
CA LEU A 320 15.03 -17.72 8.76
C LEU A 320 14.71 -18.74 7.66
N VAL A 321 14.90 -18.33 6.40
CA VAL A 321 14.47 -19.09 5.21
C VAL A 321 15.62 -19.59 4.32
N GLY A 322 16.87 -19.22 4.61
CA GLY A 322 18.03 -19.48 3.76
C GLY A 322 18.29 -18.36 2.76
N ALA A 323 19.57 -18.05 2.51
CA ALA A 323 19.98 -16.94 1.66
C ALA A 323 19.47 -17.06 0.21
N GLU A 324 19.30 -18.28 -0.28
CA GLU A 324 18.76 -18.61 -1.62
C GLU A 324 17.28 -18.22 -1.78
N ASN A 325 16.56 -18.05 -0.68
CA ASN A 325 15.15 -17.68 -0.65
C ASN A 325 14.95 -16.18 -0.37
N VAL A 326 16.02 -15.41 -0.23
CA VAL A 326 15.97 -13.96 -0.05
C VAL A 326 16.35 -13.27 -1.36
N VAL A 327 15.39 -12.52 -1.93
CA VAL A 327 15.55 -11.90 -3.23
C VAL A 327 15.63 -10.38 -3.13
N ARG A 328 16.45 -9.78 -4.00
CA ARG A 328 16.45 -8.32 -4.18
C ARG A 328 15.29 -7.93 -5.09
N MET A 329 14.44 -7.00 -4.62
CA MET A 329 13.30 -6.50 -5.38
C MET A 329 13.68 -5.30 -6.25
N ASP A 330 13.04 -5.20 -7.41
CA ASP A 330 13.05 -3.98 -8.21
C ASP A 330 12.08 -2.93 -7.64
N GLN A 331 12.24 -1.67 -8.08
CA GLN A 331 11.29 -0.60 -7.81
C GLN A 331 9.91 -0.95 -8.39
N ARG A 332 8.85 -0.62 -7.67
CA ARG A 332 7.47 -0.92 -8.07
C ARG A 332 6.68 0.37 -8.29
N MET A 333 6.01 0.47 -9.44
CA MET A 333 5.16 1.62 -9.78
C MET A 333 3.86 1.69 -8.96
N GLY A 334 3.50 0.64 -8.22
CA GLY A 334 2.44 0.70 -7.22
C GLY A 334 2.80 1.66 -6.09
N SER A 335 1.81 2.19 -5.41
CA SER A 335 1.95 3.04 -4.23
C SER A 335 1.42 2.31 -3.00
N GLU A 336 1.79 2.80 -1.82
CA GLU A 336 1.45 2.21 -0.54
C GLU A 336 1.50 3.31 0.53
N ASP A 337 0.48 3.42 1.37
CA ASP A 337 0.39 4.48 2.36
C ASP A 337 1.33 4.29 3.55
N PHE A 338 1.90 3.08 3.73
CA PHE A 338 3.03 2.85 4.65
C PHE A 338 4.17 3.85 4.43
N ALA A 339 4.27 4.40 3.22
CA ALA A 339 5.21 5.45 2.87
C ALA A 339 5.18 6.63 3.85
N PHE A 340 4.00 7.02 4.37
CA PHE A 340 3.91 8.13 5.33
C PHE A 340 4.71 7.85 6.61
N TYR A 341 4.76 6.62 7.07
CA TYR A 341 5.58 6.26 8.24
C TYR A 341 7.07 6.37 7.93
N THR A 342 7.51 5.98 6.72
CA THR A 342 8.93 6.02 6.35
C THR A 342 9.48 7.45 6.26
N HIS A 343 8.61 8.47 6.20
CA HIS A 343 9.00 9.88 6.23
C HIS A 343 9.12 10.47 7.65
N VAL A 344 8.69 9.73 8.68
CA VAL A 344 8.71 10.21 10.07
C VAL A 344 9.52 9.32 11.02
N MET A 345 9.81 8.08 10.63
CA MET A 345 10.65 7.14 11.38
C MET A 345 11.31 6.12 10.45
N PRO A 346 12.40 5.45 10.86
CA PRO A 346 12.95 4.33 10.10
C PRO A 346 11.90 3.27 9.83
N GLY A 347 11.68 2.94 8.55
CA GLY A 347 10.70 1.95 8.11
C GLY A 347 11.33 0.89 7.22
N CYS A 348 10.85 -0.35 7.33
CA CYS A 348 11.16 -1.43 6.40
C CYS A 348 9.87 -2.08 5.93
N PHE A 349 9.59 -1.99 4.65
CA PHE A 349 8.49 -2.66 3.98
C PHE A 349 9.05 -3.73 3.05
N PHE A 350 8.73 -4.99 3.29
CA PHE A 350 9.26 -6.11 2.51
C PHE A 350 8.16 -6.92 1.83
N ARG A 351 8.53 -7.76 0.88
CA ARG A 351 7.63 -8.62 0.13
C ARG A 351 7.71 -10.05 0.64
N LEU A 352 6.54 -10.64 0.85
CA LEU A 352 6.37 -12.03 1.23
C LEU A 352 5.85 -12.82 0.03
N GLY A 353 6.57 -13.87 -0.37
CA GLY A 353 6.11 -14.80 -1.39
C GLY A 353 4.87 -15.55 -0.93
N THR A 354 3.82 -15.49 -1.75
CA THR A 354 2.51 -16.11 -1.48
C THR A 354 2.00 -16.95 -2.62
N GLY A 355 2.77 -17.05 -3.73
CA GLY A 355 2.43 -17.91 -4.86
C GLY A 355 2.63 -19.38 -4.54
N ALA A 356 1.70 -20.24 -4.94
CA ALA A 356 1.85 -21.68 -4.84
C ALA A 356 2.95 -22.17 -5.81
N PRO A 357 3.88 -23.04 -5.37
CA PRO A 357 4.98 -23.50 -6.20
C PRO A 357 4.50 -24.14 -7.50
N GLY A 358 5.09 -23.73 -8.63
CA GLY A 358 4.78 -24.28 -9.95
C GLY A 358 3.39 -23.92 -10.48
N GLN A 359 2.64 -23.05 -9.84
CA GLN A 359 1.34 -22.55 -10.30
C GLN A 359 1.46 -21.11 -10.83
N PRO A 360 0.64 -20.71 -11.81
CA PRO A 360 0.59 -19.32 -12.23
C PRO A 360 0.14 -18.43 -11.07
N PRO A 361 0.71 -17.22 -10.95
CA PRO A 361 0.35 -16.32 -9.86
C PRO A 361 -1.12 -15.87 -9.96
N ARG A 362 -1.81 -15.87 -8.83
CA ARG A 362 -3.15 -15.32 -8.68
C ARG A 362 -3.02 -13.84 -8.28
N GLY A 363 -2.97 -12.96 -9.31
CA GLY A 363 -2.56 -11.57 -9.16
C GLY A 363 -3.39 -10.76 -8.17
N LEU A 364 -2.75 -9.79 -7.52
CA LEU A 364 -3.42 -8.79 -6.68
C LEU A 364 -4.50 -8.05 -7.47
N HIS A 365 -5.54 -7.55 -6.77
CA HIS A 365 -6.67 -6.80 -7.33
C HIS A 365 -7.46 -7.57 -8.41
N THR A 366 -7.41 -8.90 -8.36
CA THR A 366 -8.21 -9.76 -9.26
C THR A 366 -9.29 -10.52 -8.49
N PRO A 367 -10.42 -10.87 -9.14
CA PRO A 367 -11.51 -11.60 -8.48
C PRO A 367 -11.16 -13.05 -8.09
N THR A 368 -9.99 -13.51 -8.47
CA THR A 368 -9.50 -14.86 -8.19
C THR A 368 -8.22 -14.87 -7.34
N PHE A 369 -7.85 -13.73 -6.75
CA PHE A 369 -6.72 -13.64 -5.83
C PHE A 369 -6.88 -14.64 -4.68
N ASP A 370 -5.80 -15.29 -4.30
CA ASP A 370 -5.67 -16.13 -3.10
C ASP A 370 -4.18 -16.41 -2.88
N ILE A 371 -3.83 -16.96 -1.74
CA ILE A 371 -2.45 -17.22 -1.33
C ILE A 371 -2.24 -18.69 -0.99
N ASP A 372 -0.98 -19.13 -1.03
CA ASP A 372 -0.56 -20.34 -0.31
C ASP A 372 -0.52 -20.01 1.20
N GLU A 373 -1.32 -20.74 2.01
CA GLU A 373 -1.49 -20.43 3.44
C GLU A 373 -0.24 -20.74 4.28
N GLU A 374 0.75 -21.47 3.75
CA GLU A 374 2.05 -21.62 4.43
C GLU A 374 2.80 -20.27 4.55
N ALA A 375 2.50 -19.31 3.68
CA ALA A 375 3.01 -17.94 3.78
C ALA A 375 2.63 -17.28 5.10
N LEU A 376 1.48 -17.62 5.69
CA LEU A 376 1.01 -17.06 6.96
C LEU A 376 1.95 -17.38 8.12
N ARG A 377 2.48 -18.61 8.16
CA ARG A 377 3.46 -19.02 9.16
C ARG A 377 4.77 -18.27 8.98
N ILE A 378 5.29 -18.26 7.76
CA ILE A 378 6.58 -17.61 7.42
C ILE A 378 6.53 -16.10 7.68
N GLY A 379 5.44 -15.43 7.27
CA GLY A 379 5.25 -14.01 7.52
C GLY A 379 5.15 -13.67 9.01
N SER A 380 4.45 -14.49 9.81
CA SER A 380 4.40 -14.33 11.27
C SER A 380 5.78 -14.52 11.90
N GLU A 381 6.53 -15.55 11.50
CA GLU A 381 7.91 -15.81 11.96
C GLU A 381 8.82 -14.62 11.63
N MET A 382 8.74 -14.10 10.39
CA MET A 382 9.57 -12.97 9.96
C MET A 382 9.25 -11.69 10.73
N MET A 383 7.96 -11.38 10.98
CA MET A 383 7.58 -10.22 11.78
C MET A 383 8.12 -10.31 13.22
N VAL A 384 8.03 -11.49 13.86
CA VAL A 384 8.59 -11.70 15.21
C VAL A 384 10.10 -11.56 15.20
N LEU A 385 10.78 -12.20 14.25
CA LEU A 385 12.24 -12.13 14.16
C LEU A 385 12.71 -10.70 13.89
N SER A 386 11.98 -9.95 13.06
CA SER A 386 12.24 -8.52 12.82
C SER A 386 12.17 -7.71 14.11
N ALA A 387 11.12 -7.92 14.92
CA ALA A 387 10.99 -7.26 16.21
C ALA A 387 12.16 -7.61 17.15
N PHE A 388 12.52 -8.87 17.25
CA PHE A 388 13.62 -9.29 18.11
C PHE A 388 14.97 -8.69 17.69
N ARG A 389 15.28 -8.64 16.40
CA ARG A 389 16.52 -8.04 15.90
C ARG A 389 16.61 -6.54 16.23
N GLU A 390 15.51 -5.80 16.12
CA GLU A 390 15.49 -4.37 16.47
C GLU A 390 15.48 -4.12 17.99
N LEU A 391 14.98 -5.04 18.77
CA LEU A 391 15.03 -5.00 20.23
C LEU A 391 16.36 -5.50 20.81
N GLY A 392 17.26 -6.10 20.00
CA GLY A 392 18.59 -6.55 20.38
C GLY A 392 18.66 -8.00 20.85
N TYR A 393 17.77 -8.87 20.33
CA TYR A 393 17.67 -10.30 20.66
C TYR A 393 17.97 -11.21 19.47
#